data_aa38cd38a6eafe20b74ef797c2844872
#
_entry.id   aa38cd38a6eafe20b74ef797c2844872
#
_cell.length_a   1.000
_cell.length_b   1.000
_cell.length_c   1.000
_cell.angle_alpha   90.00
_cell.angle_beta   90.00
_cell.angle_gamma   90.00
#
_symmetry.space_group_name_H-M   'P 1'
#
loop_
_entity.id
_entity.type
_entity.pdbx_description
1 polymer ?
#
loop_
_entity_poly.entity_id
_entity_poly.type
_entity_poly.pdbx_seq_one_letter_code
_entity_poly.pdbx_strand_id
1 'polypeptide(L)'
;LAQNGMIILKFYLHISNEEQEKRLLARQKDKTKAWKLSAADWAERKYWGAYQEAYEDALSRCSTDEAPWYIVPANKKWSRDLLVARTLVDTLRQYKDQLLDKLVLRGEQELARIEQIQKPAG
;
A
#
# COMPACT_ATOMS: atom_id res chain seq x y z
N LEU A 1 13.62 -5.71 5.69
CA LEU A 1 13.23 -4.35 5.28
C LEU A 1 12.65 -3.54 6.44
N ALA A 2 11.74 -4.10 7.25
CA ALA A 2 11.19 -3.42 8.44
C ALA A 2 12.27 -3.09 9.49
N GLN A 3 13.30 -3.93 9.61
CA GLN A 3 14.42 -3.72 10.54
C GLN A 3 15.30 -2.51 10.20
N ASN A 4 15.23 -2.01 8.96
CA ASN A 4 16.01 -0.86 8.48
C ASN A 4 15.26 0.49 8.65
N GLY A 5 14.26 0.56 9.50
CA GLY A 5 13.44 1.76 9.70
C GLY A 5 12.40 2.00 8.61
N MET A 6 12.12 1.02 7.78
CA MET A 6 11.09 1.07 6.75
C MET A 6 9.76 0.57 7.32
N ILE A 7 8.70 1.34 7.09
CA ILE A 7 7.33 0.94 7.43
C ILE A 7 6.72 0.30 6.19
N ILE A 8 6.29 -0.95 6.31
CA ILE A 8 5.69 -1.72 5.21
C ILE A 8 4.23 -1.99 5.52
N LEU A 9 3.34 -1.53 4.64
CA LEU A 9 1.92 -1.84 4.64
C LEU A 9 1.58 -2.64 3.40
N LYS A 10 0.97 -3.79 3.57
CA LYS A 10 0.57 -4.69 2.49
C LYS A 10 -0.95 -4.79 2.46
N PHE A 11 -1.55 -4.44 1.34
CA PHE A 11 -2.99 -4.49 1.14
C PHE A 11 -3.36 -5.49 0.05
N TYR A 12 -4.27 -6.40 0.36
CA TYR A 12 -4.93 -7.24 -0.61
C TYR A 12 -6.33 -6.69 -0.87
N LEU A 13 -6.55 -6.18 -2.07
CA LEU A 13 -7.85 -5.65 -2.48
C LEU A 13 -8.71 -6.78 -3.01
N HIS A 14 -9.68 -7.21 -2.22
CA HIS A 14 -10.56 -8.31 -2.55
C HIS A 14 -11.85 -7.82 -3.19
N ILE A 15 -12.12 -8.29 -4.41
CA ILE A 15 -13.40 -8.10 -5.10
C ILE A 15 -14.04 -9.46 -5.38
N SER A 16 -15.37 -9.48 -5.46
CA SER A 16 -16.08 -10.68 -5.89
C SER A 16 -15.91 -10.96 -7.38
N ASN A 17 -16.13 -12.21 -7.79
CA ASN A 17 -16.08 -12.59 -9.20
C ASN A 17 -17.07 -11.78 -10.04
N GLU A 18 -18.28 -11.58 -9.50
CA GLU A 18 -19.34 -10.80 -10.14
C GLU A 18 -18.94 -9.32 -10.30
N GLU A 19 -18.32 -8.74 -9.29
CA GLU A 19 -17.86 -7.34 -9.37
C GLU A 19 -16.73 -7.19 -10.37
N GLN A 20 -15.81 -8.16 -10.48
CA GLN A 20 -14.77 -8.15 -11.49
C GLN A 20 -15.37 -8.17 -12.90
N GLU A 21 -16.33 -9.06 -13.14
CA GLU A 21 -17.02 -9.16 -14.44
C GLU A 21 -17.71 -7.84 -14.79
N LYS A 22 -18.44 -7.27 -13.86
CA LYS A 22 -19.10 -5.97 -14.02
C LYS A 22 -18.12 -4.87 -14.42
N ARG A 23 -16.95 -4.82 -13.79
CA ARG A 23 -15.91 -3.84 -14.11
C ARG A 23 -15.27 -4.06 -15.48
N LEU A 24 -15.04 -5.30 -15.88
CA LEU A 24 -14.55 -5.64 -17.22
C LEU A 24 -15.56 -5.23 -18.30
N LEU A 25 -16.84 -5.56 -18.11
CA LEU A 25 -17.92 -5.15 -19.00
C LEU A 25 -18.06 -3.62 -19.10
N ALA A 26 -17.94 -2.92 -17.98
CA ALA A 26 -18.00 -1.45 -18.00
C ALA A 26 -16.85 -0.83 -18.79
N ARG A 27 -15.63 -1.38 -18.67
CA ARG A 27 -14.48 -0.95 -19.49
C ARG A 27 -14.66 -1.26 -20.97
N GLN A 28 -15.25 -2.39 -21.30
CA GLN A 28 -15.52 -2.79 -22.68
C GLN A 28 -16.52 -1.84 -23.37
N LYS A 29 -17.50 -1.34 -22.65
CA LYS A 29 -18.49 -0.37 -23.15
C LYS A 29 -17.93 1.04 -23.30
N ASP A 30 -16.93 1.40 -22.51
CA ASP A 30 -16.31 2.72 -22.51
C ASP A 30 -15.11 2.75 -23.47
N LYS A 31 -15.32 3.32 -24.67
CA LYS A 31 -14.27 3.41 -25.70
C LYS A 31 -12.99 4.09 -25.21
N THR A 32 -13.10 5.00 -24.24
CA THR A 32 -11.93 5.69 -23.67
C THR A 32 -11.12 4.82 -22.73
N LYS A 33 -11.69 3.72 -22.27
CA LYS A 33 -11.06 2.76 -21.32
C LYS A 33 -10.79 1.39 -21.92
N ALA A 34 -11.33 1.11 -23.13
CA ALA A 34 -11.19 -0.20 -23.78
C ALA A 34 -9.72 -0.60 -24.03
N TRP A 35 -8.83 0.37 -24.22
CA TRP A 35 -7.40 0.13 -24.37
C TRP A 35 -6.72 -0.52 -23.15
N LYS A 36 -7.37 -0.46 -21.98
CA LYS A 36 -6.91 -1.09 -20.73
C LYS A 36 -7.27 -2.57 -20.63
N LEU A 37 -8.06 -3.08 -21.57
CA LEU A 37 -8.49 -4.47 -21.61
C LEU A 37 -7.56 -5.32 -22.45
N SER A 38 -7.39 -6.56 -22.02
CA SER A 38 -6.73 -7.61 -22.75
C SER A 38 -7.68 -8.81 -22.88
N ALA A 39 -7.57 -9.56 -23.98
CA ALA A 39 -8.29 -10.82 -24.12
C ALA A 39 -7.90 -11.81 -23.00
N ALA A 40 -6.69 -11.69 -22.47
CA ALA A 40 -6.21 -12.46 -21.34
C ALA A 40 -7.02 -12.19 -20.07
N ASP A 41 -7.50 -10.96 -19.84
CA ASP A 41 -8.32 -10.62 -18.67
C ASP A 41 -9.58 -11.50 -18.59
N TRP A 42 -10.21 -11.77 -19.73
CA TRP A 42 -11.36 -12.67 -19.83
C TRP A 42 -10.97 -14.14 -19.75
N ALA A 43 -9.90 -14.54 -20.42
CA ALA A 43 -9.43 -15.92 -20.43
C ALA A 43 -9.01 -16.40 -19.04
N GLU A 44 -8.35 -15.55 -18.25
CA GLU A 44 -7.89 -15.86 -16.90
C GLU A 44 -9.03 -16.04 -15.88
N ARG A 45 -10.23 -15.51 -16.14
CA ARG A 45 -11.38 -15.66 -15.24
C ARG A 45 -11.76 -17.11 -14.96
N LYS A 46 -11.51 -18.03 -15.88
CA LYS A 46 -11.77 -19.47 -15.68
C LYS A 46 -10.95 -20.07 -14.54
N TYR A 47 -9.84 -19.43 -14.16
CA TYR A 47 -8.96 -19.86 -13.07
C TYR A 47 -9.26 -19.16 -11.75
N TRP A 48 -10.42 -18.51 -11.62
CA TRP A 48 -10.78 -17.74 -10.44
C TRP A 48 -10.54 -18.51 -9.13
N GLY A 49 -11.03 -19.76 -9.05
CA GLY A 49 -10.85 -20.61 -7.87
C GLY A 49 -9.38 -20.86 -7.54
N ALA A 50 -8.58 -21.22 -8.54
CA ALA A 50 -7.15 -21.46 -8.35
C ALA A 50 -6.40 -20.21 -7.90
N TYR A 51 -6.76 -19.04 -8.41
CA TYR A 51 -6.20 -17.77 -7.93
C TYR A 51 -6.59 -17.48 -6.48
N GLN A 52 -7.84 -17.73 -6.08
CA GLN A 52 -8.27 -17.53 -4.69
C GLN A 52 -7.49 -18.43 -3.71
N GLU A 53 -7.29 -19.70 -4.07
CA GLU A 53 -6.47 -20.62 -3.27
C GLU A 53 -5.01 -20.15 -3.15
N ALA A 54 -4.43 -19.71 -4.26
CA ALA A 54 -3.07 -19.19 -4.28
C ALA A 54 -2.90 -17.91 -3.42
N TYR A 55 -3.88 -17.00 -3.47
CA TYR A 55 -3.87 -15.80 -2.63
C TYR A 55 -4.06 -16.13 -1.16
N GLU A 56 -4.96 -17.05 -0.82
CA GLU A 56 -5.16 -17.51 0.55
C GLU A 56 -3.87 -18.11 1.13
N ASP A 57 -3.20 -18.94 0.38
CA ASP A 57 -1.91 -19.53 0.78
C ASP A 57 -0.83 -18.46 0.97
N ALA A 58 -0.70 -17.53 0.03
CA ALA A 58 0.26 -16.44 0.12
C ALA A 58 -0.01 -15.51 1.31
N LEU A 59 -1.27 -15.12 1.53
CA LEU A 59 -1.66 -14.27 2.65
C LEU A 59 -1.41 -14.95 3.99
N SER A 60 -1.70 -16.26 4.09
CA SER A 60 -1.49 -17.03 5.32
C SER A 60 -0.01 -17.21 5.66
N ARG A 61 0.83 -17.43 4.65
CA ARG A 61 2.27 -17.70 4.86
C ARG A 61 3.13 -16.45 4.97
N CYS A 62 2.73 -15.37 4.30
CA CYS A 62 3.53 -14.15 4.19
C CYS A 62 3.06 -13.01 5.10
N SER A 63 2.06 -13.24 5.95
CA SER A 63 1.64 -12.27 6.96
C SER A 63 2.51 -12.41 8.20
N THR A 64 3.13 -11.31 8.63
CA THR A 64 3.95 -11.25 9.84
C THR A 64 3.46 -10.12 10.75
N ASP A 65 3.81 -10.16 12.03
CA ASP A 65 3.44 -9.10 12.97
C ASP A 65 4.07 -7.75 12.60
N GLU A 66 5.26 -7.78 12.00
CA GLU A 66 5.99 -6.58 11.58
C GLU A 66 5.46 -5.99 10.26
N ALA A 67 4.94 -6.83 9.38
CA ALA A 67 4.40 -6.45 8.09
C ALA A 67 3.17 -7.32 7.74
N PRO A 68 2.05 -7.12 8.44
CA PRO A 68 0.84 -7.90 8.21
C PRO A 68 0.19 -7.55 6.87
N TRP A 69 -0.52 -8.52 6.31
CA TRP A 69 -1.44 -8.29 5.20
C TRP A 69 -2.77 -7.76 5.71
N TYR A 70 -3.26 -6.69 5.10
CA TYR A 70 -4.61 -6.17 5.32
C TYR A 70 -5.51 -6.60 4.16
N ILE A 71 -6.55 -7.37 4.46
CA ILE A 71 -7.55 -7.76 3.46
C ILE A 71 -8.62 -6.68 3.41
N VAL A 72 -8.72 -5.99 2.28
CA VAL A 72 -9.63 -4.86 2.09
C VAL A 72 -10.73 -5.25 1.12
N PRO A 73 -12.01 -5.33 1.57
CA PRO A 73 -13.14 -5.46 0.66
C PRO A 73 -13.20 -4.29 -0.30
N ALA A 74 -13.14 -4.55 -1.60
CA ALA A 74 -12.95 -3.53 -2.62
C ALA A 74 -14.08 -3.44 -3.66
N ASN A 75 -15.21 -4.08 -3.43
CA ASN A 75 -16.39 -3.96 -4.29
C ASN A 75 -16.90 -2.52 -4.33
N LYS A 76 -16.89 -1.84 -3.18
CA LYS A 76 -17.23 -0.41 -3.07
C LYS A 76 -15.97 0.42 -2.96
N LYS A 77 -15.69 1.23 -3.97
CA LYS A 77 -14.46 2.03 -4.05
C LYS A 77 -14.29 2.99 -2.88
N TRP A 78 -15.37 3.66 -2.45
CA TRP A 78 -15.31 4.59 -1.32
C TRP A 78 -14.93 3.90 -0.01
N SER A 79 -15.45 2.70 0.23
CA SER A 79 -15.15 1.91 1.43
C SER A 79 -13.71 1.42 1.42
N ARG A 80 -13.24 0.93 0.27
CA ARG A 80 -11.84 0.57 0.05
C ARG A 80 -10.91 1.74 0.37
N ASP A 81 -11.17 2.90 -0.21
CA ASP A 81 -10.34 4.09 -0.06
C ASP A 81 -10.30 4.56 1.41
N LEU A 82 -11.46 4.52 2.09
CA LEU A 82 -11.56 4.86 3.51
C LEU A 82 -10.73 3.91 4.39
N LEU A 83 -10.81 2.60 4.17
CA LEU A 83 -10.07 1.61 4.95
C LEU A 83 -8.56 1.75 4.74
N VAL A 84 -8.11 1.92 3.50
CA VAL A 84 -6.69 2.14 3.18
C VAL A 84 -6.18 3.43 3.83
N ALA A 85 -6.91 4.53 3.67
CA ALA A 85 -6.54 5.82 4.25
C ALA A 85 -6.48 5.78 5.78
N ARG A 86 -7.47 5.14 6.42
CA ARG A 86 -7.49 4.96 7.89
C ARG A 86 -6.30 4.15 8.37
N THR A 87 -5.98 3.04 7.72
CA THR A 87 -4.83 2.20 8.07
C THR A 87 -3.52 2.96 7.95
N LEU A 88 -3.35 3.75 6.89
CA LEU A 88 -2.19 4.63 6.70
C LEU A 88 -2.07 5.64 7.85
N VAL A 89 -3.15 6.36 8.16
CA VAL A 89 -3.15 7.38 9.22
C VAL A 89 -2.86 6.75 10.57
N ASP A 90 -3.51 5.65 10.91
CA ASP A 90 -3.32 4.98 12.22
C ASP A 90 -1.89 4.45 12.36
N THR A 91 -1.32 3.90 11.29
CA THR A 91 0.08 3.44 11.28
C THR A 91 1.05 4.60 11.45
N LEU A 92 0.88 5.70 10.71
CA LEU A 92 1.75 6.87 10.82
C LEU A 92 1.66 7.53 12.20
N ARG A 93 0.49 7.54 12.82
CA ARG A 93 0.33 8.06 14.20
C ARG A 93 1.17 7.29 15.21
N GLN A 94 1.29 5.97 15.07
CA GLN A 94 2.12 5.14 15.95
C GLN A 94 3.59 5.53 15.89
N TYR A 95 4.07 6.00 14.74
CA TYR A 95 5.47 6.36 14.50
C TYR A 95 5.76 7.86 14.59
N LYS A 96 4.72 8.68 14.81
CA LYS A 96 4.83 10.15 14.78
C LYS A 96 5.95 10.66 15.69
N ASP A 97 5.96 10.24 16.94
CA ASP A 97 6.93 10.74 17.93
C ASP A 97 8.36 10.33 17.58
N GLN A 98 8.56 9.07 17.16
CA GLN A 98 9.86 8.58 16.69
C GLN A 98 10.38 9.34 15.47
N LEU A 99 9.49 9.65 14.52
CA LEU A 99 9.85 10.42 13.33
C LEU A 99 10.23 11.86 13.67
N LEU A 100 9.47 12.51 14.56
CA LEU A 100 9.76 13.85 15.03
C LEU A 100 11.09 13.91 15.78
N ASP A 101 11.37 12.97 16.67
CA ASP A 101 12.63 12.89 17.42
C ASP A 101 13.83 12.75 16.48
N LYS A 102 13.71 11.91 15.44
CA LYS A 102 14.75 11.77 14.42
C LYS A 102 14.97 13.04 13.61
N LEU A 103 13.90 13.76 13.28
CA LEU A 103 14.01 15.03 12.54
C LEU A 103 14.64 16.12 13.40
N VAL A 104 14.29 16.20 14.68
CA VAL A 104 14.91 17.13 15.63
C VAL A 104 16.40 16.85 15.76
N LEU A 105 16.78 15.60 16.00
CA LEU A 105 18.19 15.19 16.10
C LEU A 105 18.98 15.55 14.84
N ARG A 106 18.42 15.27 13.66
CA ARG A 106 19.05 15.64 12.38
C ARG A 106 19.23 17.15 12.25
N GLY A 107 18.21 17.92 12.65
CA GLY A 107 18.27 19.37 12.66
C GLY A 107 19.37 19.90 13.57
N GLU A 108 19.50 19.38 14.78
CA GLU A 108 20.57 19.73 15.72
C GLU A 108 21.97 19.45 15.16
N GLN A 109 22.13 18.28 14.50
CA GLN A 109 23.40 17.92 13.86
C GLN A 109 23.78 18.89 12.73
N GLU A 110 22.82 19.29 11.90
CA GLU A 110 23.07 20.24 10.81
C GLU A 110 23.36 21.65 11.34
N LEU A 111 22.65 22.10 12.37
CA LEU A 111 22.93 23.38 13.03
C LEU A 111 24.37 23.42 13.58
N ALA A 112 24.80 22.35 14.25
CA ALA A 112 26.17 22.25 14.74
C ALA A 112 27.22 22.33 13.61
N ARG A 113 26.96 21.72 12.46
CA ARG A 113 27.83 21.80 11.27
C ARG A 113 27.89 23.23 10.71
N ILE A 114 26.75 23.91 10.64
CA ILE A 114 26.65 25.29 10.16
C ILE A 114 27.45 26.22 11.10
N GLU A 115 27.30 26.05 12.41
CA GLU A 115 28.07 26.85 13.38
C GLU A 115 29.59 26.69 13.22
N GLN A 116 30.07 25.46 12.93
CA GLN A 116 31.49 25.24 12.68
C GLN A 116 31.97 25.95 11.42
N ILE A 117 31.17 26.03 10.38
CA ILE A 117 31.49 26.73 9.13
C ILE A 117 31.47 28.25 9.33
N GLN A 118 30.58 28.76 10.17
CA GLN A 118 30.40 30.18 10.44
C GLN A 118 31.42 30.75 11.44
N LYS A 119 32.14 29.89 12.19
CA LYS A 119 33.20 30.36 13.07
C LYS A 119 34.34 30.97 12.23
N PRO A 120 34.74 32.23 12.49
CA PRO A 120 35.87 32.83 11.76
C PRO A 120 37.13 32.01 12.04
N ALA A 121 37.93 31.80 10.99
CA ALA A 121 39.26 31.21 11.13
C ALA A 121 40.09 32.15 12.05
N GLY A 122 40.26 31.70 13.29
CA GLY A 122 41.08 32.43 14.27
C GLY A 122 42.57 32.26 14.01
#